data_fb6903eb0bf1f519b8d8a89cba5f8817
#
_entry.id   fb6903eb0bf1f519b8d8a89cba5f8817
#
_cell.length_a   1.000
_cell.length_b   1.000
_cell.length_c   1.000
_cell.angle_alpha   90.00
_cell.angle_beta   90.00
_cell.angle_gamma   90.00
#
_symmetry.space_group_name_H-M   'P 1'
#
loop_
_entity.id
_entity.type
_entity.pdbx_description
1 polymer ?
#
loop_
_entity_poly.entity_id
_entity_poly.type
_entity_poly.pdbx_seq_one_letter_code
_entity_poly.pdbx_strand_id
1 'polypeptide(L)'
;MKRDIDHFHVREEHAAIHIRLENWSRWVRPRLSYAQGPIWRLGKSGSRQWHAPELREATDPLDAQRVEKAVYMLPERERFALRWSYCWRFSPGKACRMIGVNQADLLELVGRGRTMLVNRL
;
A
#
# COMPACT_ATOMS: atom_id res chain seq x y z
N MET A 1 -28.53 6.50 -9.76
CA MET A 1 -27.68 7.32 -9.32
C MET A 1 -26.37 6.75 -9.19
N LYS A 2 -25.44 7.35 -9.46
CA LYS A 2 -24.27 6.87 -9.37
C LYS A 2 -23.66 7.28 -8.18
N ARG A 3 -22.97 6.57 -7.62
CA ARG A 3 -22.38 6.98 -6.50
C ARG A 3 -20.97 6.89 -6.69
N ASP A 4 -20.28 7.75 -6.13
CA ASP A 4 -18.87 7.74 -6.18
C ASP A 4 -18.31 6.64 -5.40
N ILE A 5 -17.29 6.00 -5.90
CA ILE A 5 -16.65 4.94 -5.19
C ILE A 5 -15.48 5.52 -4.43
N ASP A 6 -15.47 5.33 -3.14
CA ASP A 6 -14.39 5.81 -2.32
C ASP A 6 -13.36 4.72 -2.24
N HIS A 7 -12.33 4.83 -3.05
CA HIS A 7 -11.30 3.81 -3.15
C HIS A 7 -10.41 3.71 -1.93
N PHE A 8 -10.51 4.65 -1.02
CA PHE A 8 -9.66 4.64 0.15
C PHE A 8 -10.43 4.54 1.46
N HIS A 9 -11.70 4.21 1.37
CA HIS A 9 -12.52 4.04 2.58
C HIS A 9 -12.03 2.85 3.38
N VAL A 10 -11.96 3.00 4.69
CA VAL A 10 -11.53 1.94 5.58
C VAL A 10 -12.64 1.65 6.57
N ARG A 11 -13.07 0.42 6.66
CA ARG A 11 -14.10 0.06 7.60
C ARG A 11 -13.54 0.10 8.99
N GLU A 12 -14.42 0.31 9.94
CA GLU A 12 -14.01 0.39 11.31
C GLU A 12 -13.27 -0.84 11.78
N GLU A 13 -13.71 -1.98 11.35
CA GLU A 13 -13.08 -3.22 11.77
C GLU A 13 -11.69 -3.38 11.19
N HIS A 14 -11.35 -2.59 10.19
CA HIS A 14 -10.04 -2.65 9.58
C HIS A 14 -9.12 -1.52 10.04
N ALA A 15 -9.56 -0.71 10.98
CA ALA A 15 -8.79 0.47 11.37
C ALA A 15 -7.39 0.12 11.87
N ALA A 16 -7.28 -0.89 12.69
CA ALA A 16 -5.98 -1.24 13.24
C ALA A 16 -5.05 -1.80 12.19
N ILE A 17 -5.56 -2.67 11.31
CA ILE A 17 -4.69 -3.22 10.28
C ILE A 17 -4.33 -2.16 9.27
N HIS A 18 -5.21 -1.19 9.06
CA HIS A 18 -4.94 -0.10 8.14
C HIS A 18 -3.71 0.69 8.61
N ILE A 19 -3.60 0.96 9.88
CA ILE A 19 -2.45 1.67 10.42
C ILE A 19 -1.18 0.88 10.18
N ARG A 20 -1.22 -0.42 10.36
CA ARG A 20 -0.07 -1.25 10.11
C ARG A 20 0.29 -1.29 8.63
N LEU A 21 -0.72 -1.28 7.76
CA LEU A 21 -0.48 -1.26 6.33
C LEU A 21 0.10 0.07 5.89
N GLU A 22 -0.29 1.16 6.54
CA GLU A 22 0.31 2.45 6.23
C GLU A 22 1.78 2.47 6.62
N ASN A 23 2.12 1.89 7.76
CA ASN A 23 3.50 1.78 8.17
C ASN A 23 4.28 0.92 7.16
N TRP A 24 3.69 -0.17 6.73
CA TRP A 24 4.29 -1.05 5.73
C TRP A 24 4.54 -0.29 4.44
N SER A 25 3.58 0.52 4.00
CA SER A 25 3.75 1.25 2.76
C SER A 25 4.87 2.27 2.85
N ARG A 26 5.05 2.91 3.99
CA ARG A 26 6.14 3.86 4.17
C ARG A 26 7.49 3.16 4.09
N TRP A 27 7.53 1.90 4.50
CA TRP A 27 8.74 1.12 4.45
C TRP A 27 9.02 0.63 3.03
N VAL A 28 7.96 0.23 2.30
CA VAL A 28 8.09 -0.30 0.96
C VAL A 28 8.38 0.75 -0.10
N ARG A 29 7.73 1.88 -0.04
CA ARG A 29 7.85 2.89 -1.09
C ARG A 29 9.26 3.37 -1.36
N PRO A 30 10.04 3.67 -0.36
CA PRO A 30 11.41 4.08 -0.63
C PRO A 30 12.20 3.00 -1.35
N ARG A 31 11.93 1.73 -1.02
CA ARG A 31 12.62 0.66 -1.66
C ARG A 31 12.27 0.54 -3.12
N LEU A 32 11.01 0.81 -3.44
CA LEU A 32 10.58 0.79 -4.81
C LEU A 32 11.25 1.91 -5.60
N SER A 33 11.33 3.08 -5.02
CA SER A 33 11.97 4.18 -5.65
C SER A 33 13.41 3.90 -5.90
N TYR A 34 14.03 3.27 -4.96
CA TYR A 34 15.41 2.95 -5.06
C TYR A 34 15.65 2.04 -6.24
N ALA A 35 14.79 1.09 -6.42
CA ALA A 35 14.92 0.15 -7.49
C ALA A 35 14.74 0.80 -8.84
N GLN A 36 13.96 1.81 -8.88
CA GLN A 36 13.69 2.44 -10.12
C GLN A 36 14.68 3.41 -10.67
N GLY A 37 15.26 4.20 -9.90
CA GLY A 37 16.12 5.18 -10.45
C GLY A 37 17.09 5.75 -9.52
N PRO A 38 18.18 5.22 -9.45
CA PRO A 38 19.18 5.68 -8.55
C PRO A 38 19.77 7.00 -8.92
N ILE A 39 19.89 7.29 -10.15
CA ILE A 39 20.48 8.44 -10.52
C ILE A 39 19.96 9.71 -10.04
N TRP A 40 18.77 9.96 -10.26
CA TRP A 40 18.24 11.20 -9.90
C TRP A 40 18.26 11.43 -8.44
N ARG A 41 18.50 10.42 -7.70
CA ARG A 41 18.53 10.63 -6.34
C ARG A 41 19.71 11.37 -5.95
N LEU A 42 20.73 11.27 -6.72
CA LEU A 42 21.90 11.92 -6.37
C LEU A 42 21.70 13.36 -6.40
N GLY A 43 21.02 13.77 -7.36
CA GLY A 43 20.86 15.13 -7.53
C GLY A 43 20.32 15.83 -6.39
N LYS A 44 19.28 15.41 -5.91
CA LYS A 44 18.70 16.11 -4.93
C LYS A 44 19.14 15.77 -3.75
N SER A 45 19.56 14.88 -3.78
CA SER A 45 20.01 14.45 -2.70
C SER A 45 19.88 15.13 -1.52
N GLY A 46 20.65 15.22 -0.97
CA GLY A 46 20.63 15.60 0.23
C GLY A 46 19.77 16.57 0.68
N SER A 47 19.81 17.56 0.17
CA SER A 47 19.22 18.60 0.76
C SER A 47 17.90 18.44 1.21
N ARG A 48 17.05 18.12 0.52
CA ARG A 48 15.80 18.16 1.02
C ARG A 48 15.33 16.98 1.54
N GLN A 49 15.89 15.99 1.30
CA GLN A 49 15.32 14.86 1.78
C GLN A 49 15.28 14.78 3.19
N TRP A 50 16.10 15.38 3.87
CA TRP A 50 16.03 15.15 5.24
C TRP A 50 14.88 15.78 5.92
N HIS A 51 14.30 16.76 5.38
CA HIS A 51 13.22 17.21 6.17
C HIS A 51 11.99 16.44 5.88
N ALA A 52 11.86 15.91 4.75
CA ALA A 52 10.66 15.20 4.51
C ALA A 52 10.45 14.08 5.47
N PRO A 53 11.36 13.22 5.66
CA PRO A 53 11.15 12.11 6.54
C PRO A 53 10.95 12.50 7.94
N GLU A 54 11.62 13.47 8.41
CA GLU A 54 11.47 13.76 9.75
C GLU A 54 10.18 14.28 10.08
N LEU A 55 9.52 14.85 9.18
CA LEU A 55 8.25 15.38 9.49
C LEU A 55 7.19 14.34 9.52
N ARG A 56 7.46 13.12 9.13
CA ARG A 56 6.48 12.16 9.18
C ARG A 56 6.63 11.23 10.27
N GLU A 57 5.70 10.40 10.46
CA GLU A 57 5.75 9.41 11.49
C GLU A 57 6.86 8.46 11.22
N ALA A 58 7.51 8.03 12.23
CA ALA A 58 8.59 7.10 12.09
C ALA A 58 8.05 5.77 11.59
N THR A 59 8.81 5.09 10.79
CA THR A 59 8.43 3.78 10.31
C THR A 59 8.99 2.73 11.26
N ASP A 60 8.18 1.77 11.58
CA ASP A 60 8.60 0.64 12.39
C ASP A 60 9.00 -0.49 11.44
N PRO A 61 10.28 -0.71 11.20
CA PRO A 61 10.70 -1.69 10.20
C PRO A 61 10.38 -3.12 10.58
N LEU A 62 10.39 -3.44 11.86
CA LEU A 62 10.10 -4.81 12.24
C LEU A 62 8.64 -5.15 11.96
N ASP A 63 7.74 -4.23 12.29
CA ASP A 63 6.35 -4.47 12.00
C ASP A 63 6.13 -4.49 10.50
N ALA A 64 6.78 -3.62 9.77
CA ALA A 64 6.64 -3.59 8.32
C ALA A 64 7.08 -4.91 7.70
N GLN A 65 8.13 -5.50 8.21
CA GLN A 65 8.58 -6.78 7.69
C GLN A 65 7.59 -7.89 7.98
N ARG A 66 6.94 -7.83 9.13
CA ARG A 66 5.93 -8.82 9.45
C ARG A 66 4.76 -8.69 8.50
N VAL A 67 4.36 -7.46 8.23
CA VAL A 67 3.26 -7.22 7.31
C VAL A 67 3.65 -7.66 5.91
N GLU A 68 4.89 -7.39 5.51
CA GLU A 68 5.35 -7.78 4.18
C GLU A 68 5.27 -9.29 4.00
N LYS A 69 5.67 -10.05 4.99
CA LYS A 69 5.58 -11.49 4.90
C LYS A 69 4.15 -11.95 4.80
N ALA A 70 3.27 -11.35 5.58
CA ALA A 70 1.87 -11.73 5.57
C ALA A 70 1.23 -11.39 4.22
N VAL A 71 1.56 -10.24 3.66
CA VAL A 71 1.02 -9.84 2.38
C VAL A 71 1.50 -10.80 1.28
N TYR A 72 2.75 -11.20 1.38
CA TYR A 72 3.31 -12.11 0.40
C TYR A 72 2.59 -13.43 0.37
N MET A 73 2.03 -13.85 1.49
CA MET A 73 1.32 -15.12 1.58
C MET A 73 -0.13 -15.04 1.14
N LEU A 74 -0.62 -13.87 0.82
CA LEU A 74 -2.00 -13.74 0.38
C LEU A 74 -2.18 -14.25 -1.03
N PRO A 75 -3.42 -14.62 -1.41
CA PRO A 75 -3.70 -14.97 -2.79
C PRO A 75 -3.32 -13.82 -3.71
N GLU A 76 -2.99 -14.13 -4.92
CA GLU A 76 -2.47 -13.15 -5.85
C GLU A 76 -3.33 -11.91 -6.02
N ARG A 77 -4.61 -12.06 -6.13
CA ARG A 77 -5.48 -10.91 -6.35
C ARG A 77 -5.54 -9.99 -5.16
N GLU A 78 -5.69 -10.57 -3.97
CA GLU A 78 -5.73 -9.77 -2.77
C GLU A 78 -4.39 -9.10 -2.52
N ARG A 79 -3.30 -9.80 -2.82
CA ARG A 79 -1.98 -9.23 -2.66
C ARG A 79 -1.80 -8.04 -3.60
N PHE A 80 -2.22 -8.20 -4.86
CA PHE A 80 -2.12 -7.12 -5.82
C PHE A 80 -2.94 -5.93 -5.35
N ALA A 81 -4.16 -6.18 -4.88
CA ALA A 81 -5.05 -5.11 -4.47
C ALA A 81 -4.47 -4.30 -3.32
N LEU A 82 -3.86 -4.97 -2.35
CA LEU A 82 -3.25 -4.27 -1.23
C LEU A 82 -2.03 -3.48 -1.67
N ARG A 83 -1.21 -4.06 -2.54
CA ARG A 83 -0.05 -3.33 -3.03
C ARG A 83 -0.48 -2.12 -3.85
N TRP A 84 -1.52 -2.27 -4.64
CA TRP A 84 -2.03 -1.15 -5.38
C TRP A 84 -2.53 -0.06 -4.45
N SER A 85 -3.33 -0.44 -3.48
CA SER A 85 -3.97 0.53 -2.61
C SER A 85 -2.99 1.30 -1.74
N TYR A 86 -1.95 0.64 -1.25
CA TYR A 86 -1.05 1.26 -0.29
C TYR A 86 0.31 1.68 -0.86
N CYS A 87 0.77 0.99 -1.85
CA CYS A 87 2.11 1.24 -2.35
C CYS A 87 2.15 1.88 -3.72
N TRP A 88 1.49 1.28 -4.67
CA TRP A 88 1.59 1.75 -6.04
C TRP A 88 0.67 2.92 -6.37
N ARG A 89 -0.54 2.81 -5.99
CA ARG A 89 -1.54 3.88 -6.08
C ARG A 89 -1.76 4.51 -7.46
N PHE A 90 -1.52 3.76 -8.52
CA PHE A 90 -1.82 4.28 -9.83
C PHE A 90 -3.35 4.19 -10.05
N SER A 91 -3.84 4.58 -11.21
CA SER A 91 -5.27 4.74 -11.37
C SER A 91 -6.04 3.45 -11.17
N PRO A 92 -7.23 3.53 -10.59
CA PRO A 92 -8.03 2.33 -10.38
C PRO A 92 -8.39 1.64 -11.69
N GLY A 93 -8.59 2.42 -12.75
CA GLY A 93 -8.91 1.83 -14.05
C GLY A 93 -7.79 0.94 -14.55
N LYS A 94 -6.55 1.40 -14.38
CA LYS A 94 -5.42 0.61 -14.82
C LYS A 94 -5.30 -0.64 -13.98
N ALA A 95 -5.51 -0.52 -12.67
CA ALA A 95 -5.44 -1.67 -11.80
C ALA A 95 -6.48 -2.71 -12.19
N CYS A 96 -7.69 -2.27 -12.50
CA CYS A 96 -8.74 -3.17 -12.89
C CYS A 96 -8.39 -3.92 -14.17
N ARG A 97 -7.78 -3.23 -15.12
CA ARG A 97 -7.40 -3.89 -16.35
C ARG A 97 -6.31 -4.91 -16.14
N MET A 98 -5.41 -4.64 -15.23
CA MET A 98 -4.29 -5.54 -15.00
C MET A 98 -4.73 -6.87 -14.42
N ILE A 99 -5.76 -6.87 -13.58
CA ILE A 99 -6.19 -8.13 -13.00
C ILE A 99 -7.57 -8.56 -13.44
N GLY A 100 -8.17 -7.85 -14.38
CA GLY A 100 -9.41 -8.30 -14.98
C GLY A 100 -10.63 -8.23 -14.09
N VAL A 101 -10.78 -7.16 -13.33
CA VAL A 101 -11.95 -6.99 -12.47
C VAL A 101 -12.50 -5.59 -12.65
N ASN A 102 -13.68 -5.32 -12.12
CA ASN A 102 -14.20 -3.98 -12.15
C ASN A 102 -13.83 -3.24 -10.86
N GLN A 103 -14.18 -1.97 -10.78
CA GLN A 103 -13.75 -1.18 -9.62
C GLN A 103 -14.38 -1.64 -8.31
N ALA A 104 -15.61 -2.07 -8.36
CA ALA A 104 -16.24 -2.57 -7.14
C ALA A 104 -15.53 -3.82 -6.65
N ASP A 105 -15.15 -4.69 -7.57
CA ASP A 105 -14.43 -5.90 -7.20
C ASP A 105 -13.04 -5.57 -6.69
N LEU A 106 -12.40 -4.55 -7.24
CA LEU A 106 -11.09 -4.16 -6.77
C LEU A 106 -11.17 -3.72 -5.32
N LEU A 107 -12.17 -2.94 -4.97
CA LEU A 107 -12.34 -2.53 -3.60
C LEU A 107 -12.64 -3.70 -2.69
N GLU A 108 -13.41 -4.63 -3.19
CA GLU A 108 -13.72 -5.80 -2.40
C GLU A 108 -12.47 -6.61 -2.14
N LEU A 109 -11.57 -6.69 -3.12
CA LEU A 109 -10.32 -7.40 -2.92
C LEU A 109 -9.45 -6.72 -1.87
N VAL A 110 -9.44 -5.40 -1.84
CA VAL A 110 -8.71 -4.69 -0.82
C VAL A 110 -9.28 -5.04 0.55
N GLY A 111 -10.60 -5.02 0.68
CA GLY A 111 -11.23 -5.34 1.94
C GLY A 111 -10.96 -6.77 2.38
N ARG A 112 -10.98 -7.70 1.44
CA ARG A 112 -10.69 -9.09 1.76
C ARG A 112 -9.25 -9.24 2.21
N GLY A 113 -8.34 -8.54 1.55
CA GLY A 113 -6.94 -8.60 1.93
C GLY A 113 -6.75 -8.10 3.35
N ARG A 114 -7.43 -7.03 3.70
CA ARG A 114 -7.34 -6.51 5.06
C ARG A 114 -7.87 -7.53 6.07
N THR A 115 -8.98 -8.16 5.75
CA THR A 115 -9.55 -9.16 6.65
C THR A 115 -8.61 -10.35 6.81
N MET A 116 -8.01 -10.78 5.74
CA MET A 116 -7.08 -11.88 5.82
C MET A 116 -5.88 -11.54 6.69
N LEU A 117 -5.41 -10.30 6.61
CA LEU A 117 -4.30 -9.89 7.44
C LEU A 117 -4.68 -9.77 8.90
N VAL A 118 -5.90 -9.31 9.17
CA VAL A 118 -6.36 -9.25 10.55
C VAL A 118 -6.32 -10.65 11.16
N ASN A 119 -6.67 -11.65 10.39
CA ASN A 119 -6.67 -13.01 10.89
C ASN A 119 -5.28 -13.62 11.00
N ARG A 120 -4.32 -13.10 10.26
CA ARG A 120 -2.98 -13.64 10.32
C ARG A 120 -2.08 -12.91 11.28
N LEU A 121 -2.29 -11.65 11.43
CA LEU A 121 -1.46 -10.83 12.29
C LEU A 121 -2.14 -10.54 13.62
#